data_42a91bfd0dbb3cc81711ef66240e7164
#
_entry.id   42a91bfd0dbb3cc81711ef66240e7164
#
_cell.length_a   1.000
_cell.length_b   1.000
_cell.length_c   1.000
_cell.angle_alpha   90.00
_cell.angle_beta   90.00
_cell.angle_gamma   90.00
#
_symmetry.space_group_name_H-M   'P 1'
#
loop_
_entity.id
_entity.type
_entity.pdbx_description
1 polymer ?
#
loop_
_entity_poly.entity_id
_entity_poly.type
_entity_poly.pdbx_seq_one_letter_code
_entity_poly.pdbx_strand_id
1 'polypeptide(L)'
;MAFEPPQRLVRTLSETYGESVAGEWLGQLPGIAQEAVERRELTVERVVAPGGGSSLVVLVRRPDGAPAALKVVPPFAAPEAERAALTHWKGWGSVELISGSDGALLLERLHTETSLRSLPEAKSLLEAAGTVRKLWVEPVADHGFETVAERTAGQAETLLAAADPQVVPLVTAALDAREELLGAGPAELMLLHGAFRQGKVLSGDRTPWLAVGPVPLVGERAYDLATLVRDRVEDLVAAASGASATRRRVNKLADSLDIEGERLRGWTLFRAVESGVRALEAGRRQDAELLLEFAGWM
;
A
#
# COMPACT_ATOMS: atom_id res chain seq x y z
N MET A 1 29.70 3.40 -4.53
CA MET A 1 28.51 3.44 -5.44
C MET A 1 27.54 4.41 -4.80
N ALA A 2 27.04 5.40 -5.51
CA ALA A 2 26.14 6.37 -4.91
C ALA A 2 24.72 5.76 -4.80
N PHE A 3 24.13 5.82 -3.61
CA PHE A 3 22.73 5.42 -3.36
C PHE A 3 21.78 6.57 -3.76
N GLU A 4 21.77 6.87 -5.07
CA GLU A 4 20.90 7.92 -5.58
C GLU A 4 19.43 7.52 -5.45
N PRO A 5 18.58 8.35 -4.81
CA PRO A 5 17.17 8.07 -4.70
C PRO A 5 16.49 8.10 -6.09
N PRO A 6 15.69 7.08 -6.45
CA PRO A 6 14.92 7.10 -7.69
C PRO A 6 13.96 8.29 -7.71
N GLN A 7 13.78 8.92 -8.89
CA GLN A 7 12.91 10.11 -9.05
C GLN A 7 11.49 9.89 -8.51
N ARG A 8 10.96 8.69 -8.65
CA ARG A 8 9.64 8.34 -8.10
C ARG A 8 9.62 8.45 -6.58
N LEU A 9 10.67 8.01 -5.88
CA LEU A 9 10.78 8.12 -4.42
C LEU A 9 10.80 9.59 -4.01
N VAL A 10 11.65 10.39 -4.65
CA VAL A 10 11.77 11.84 -4.38
C VAL A 10 10.41 12.50 -4.51
N ARG A 11 9.75 12.35 -5.66
CA ARG A 11 8.45 12.96 -5.93
C ARG A 11 7.40 12.54 -4.91
N THR A 12 7.25 11.23 -4.66
CA THR A 12 6.18 10.74 -3.79
C THR A 12 6.37 11.15 -2.33
N LEU A 13 7.61 11.17 -1.84
CA LEU A 13 7.88 11.66 -0.47
C LEU A 13 7.59 13.15 -0.34
N SER A 14 8.02 13.97 -1.31
CA SER A 14 7.75 15.41 -1.29
C SER A 14 6.25 15.72 -1.35
N GLU A 15 5.49 15.01 -2.19
CA GLU A 15 4.02 15.14 -2.27
C GLU A 15 3.31 14.69 -0.98
N THR A 16 3.85 13.68 -0.28
CA THR A 16 3.17 13.11 0.88
C THR A 16 3.51 13.82 2.19
N TYR A 17 4.77 14.24 2.35
CA TYR A 17 5.29 14.76 3.63
C TYR A 17 5.80 16.19 3.54
N GLY A 18 5.72 16.81 2.35
CA GLY A 18 6.24 18.14 2.10
C GLY A 18 7.72 18.16 1.69
N GLU A 19 8.09 19.13 0.87
CA GLU A 19 9.45 19.24 0.31
C GLU A 19 10.54 19.37 1.38
N SER A 20 10.27 20.10 2.48
CA SER A 20 11.25 20.32 3.53
C SER A 20 11.59 19.03 4.26
N VAL A 21 10.57 18.31 4.76
CA VAL A 21 10.76 17.06 5.53
C VAL A 21 11.35 15.96 4.65
N ALA A 22 10.82 15.82 3.45
CA ALA A 22 11.32 14.82 2.49
C ALA A 22 12.75 15.15 2.04
N GLY A 23 13.04 16.42 1.73
CA GLY A 23 14.33 16.87 1.24
C GLY A 23 15.46 16.67 2.25
N GLU A 24 15.20 16.93 3.53
CA GLU A 24 16.18 16.69 4.60
C GLU A 24 16.60 15.23 4.66
N TRP A 25 15.62 14.31 4.72
CA TRP A 25 15.91 12.88 4.75
C TRP A 25 16.57 12.38 3.45
N LEU A 26 16.07 12.82 2.29
CA LEU A 26 16.64 12.44 0.99
C LEU A 26 18.11 12.88 0.85
N GLY A 27 18.48 14.03 1.42
CA GLY A 27 19.87 14.46 1.47
C GLY A 27 20.77 13.57 2.32
N GLN A 28 20.22 12.97 3.37
CA GLN A 28 20.95 12.05 4.27
C GLN A 28 20.90 10.59 3.78
N LEU A 29 19.96 10.24 2.90
CA LEU A 29 19.69 8.86 2.48
C LEU A 29 20.92 8.10 1.96
N PRO A 30 21.84 8.69 1.16
CA PRO A 30 23.03 7.97 0.73
C PRO A 30 23.92 7.53 1.89
N GLY A 31 24.10 8.39 2.90
CA GLY A 31 24.85 8.06 4.12
C GLY A 31 24.17 6.98 4.95
N ILE A 32 22.85 7.11 5.19
CA ILE A 32 22.05 6.12 5.91
C ILE A 32 22.12 4.75 5.23
N ALA A 33 22.00 4.71 3.91
CA ALA A 33 22.08 3.46 3.15
C ALA A 33 23.48 2.84 3.22
N GLN A 34 24.54 3.65 3.13
CA GLN A 34 25.93 3.21 3.24
C GLN A 34 26.19 2.59 4.61
N GLU A 35 25.83 3.27 5.69
CA GLU A 35 25.97 2.75 7.05
C GLU A 35 25.18 1.45 7.27
N ALA A 36 23.98 1.35 6.71
CA ALA A 36 23.15 0.16 6.81
C ALA A 36 23.78 -1.04 6.09
N VAL A 37 24.44 -0.81 4.96
CA VAL A 37 25.21 -1.81 4.19
C VAL A 37 26.45 -2.26 4.97
N GLU A 38 27.25 -1.31 5.46
CA GLU A 38 28.50 -1.59 6.18
C GLU A 38 28.24 -2.35 7.49
N ARG A 39 27.27 -1.91 8.28
CA ARG A 39 26.90 -2.55 9.57
C ARG A 39 26.50 -4.02 9.41
N ARG A 40 25.98 -4.38 8.23
CA ARG A 40 25.51 -5.74 7.94
C ARG A 40 26.46 -6.51 7.00
N GLU A 41 27.62 -5.93 6.70
CA GLU A 41 28.65 -6.52 5.80
C GLU A 41 28.05 -6.96 4.45
N LEU A 42 27.13 -6.14 3.90
CA LEU A 42 26.42 -6.47 2.65
C LEU A 42 27.22 -6.06 1.43
N THR A 43 27.15 -6.86 0.37
CA THR A 43 27.65 -6.49 -0.95
C THR A 43 26.52 -5.93 -1.79
N VAL A 44 26.63 -4.67 -2.24
CA VAL A 44 25.64 -4.00 -3.06
C VAL A 44 25.70 -4.50 -4.49
N GLU A 45 24.54 -4.88 -5.04
CA GLU A 45 24.41 -5.20 -6.46
C GLU A 45 23.83 -4.01 -7.25
N ARG A 46 22.68 -3.50 -6.86
CA ARG A 46 22.04 -2.33 -7.51
C ARG A 46 20.93 -1.72 -6.67
N VAL A 47 20.65 -0.45 -6.90
CA VAL A 47 19.39 0.20 -6.45
C VAL A 47 18.25 -0.22 -7.36
N VAL A 48 17.08 -0.49 -6.79
CA VAL A 48 15.87 -0.83 -7.56
C VAL A 48 15.27 0.44 -8.15
N ALA A 49 15.23 0.53 -9.48
CA ALA A 49 14.61 1.63 -10.22
C ALA A 49 13.55 1.09 -11.19
N PRO A 50 12.41 1.76 -11.35
CA PRO A 50 12.01 3.03 -10.75
C PRO A 50 11.66 2.94 -9.24
N GLY A 51 11.68 1.76 -8.63
CA GLY A 51 11.47 1.53 -7.21
C GLY A 51 10.07 1.87 -6.69
N GLY A 52 9.94 1.83 -5.37
CA GLY A 52 8.73 2.27 -4.66
C GLY A 52 8.69 3.79 -4.45
N GLY A 53 7.57 4.30 -3.93
CA GLY A 53 7.40 5.72 -3.59
C GLY A 53 7.62 6.04 -2.10
N SER A 54 7.95 5.06 -1.24
CA SER A 54 8.02 5.27 0.21
C SER A 54 9.37 4.89 0.84
N SER A 55 10.29 4.29 0.09
CA SER A 55 11.57 3.80 0.61
C SER A 55 12.56 3.53 -0.51
N LEU A 56 13.85 3.59 -0.18
CA LEU A 56 14.89 3.08 -1.05
C LEU A 56 14.99 1.56 -0.91
N VAL A 57 15.07 0.84 -2.03
CA VAL A 57 15.32 -0.59 -2.04
C VAL A 57 16.62 -0.88 -2.80
N VAL A 58 17.52 -1.61 -2.18
CA VAL A 58 18.82 -1.99 -2.73
C VAL A 58 18.90 -3.51 -2.77
N LEU A 59 19.22 -4.06 -3.92
CA LEU A 59 19.52 -5.49 -4.04
C LEU A 59 20.94 -5.74 -3.56
N VAL A 60 21.09 -6.70 -2.65
CA VAL A 60 22.36 -6.96 -1.95
C VAL A 60 22.63 -8.46 -1.86
N ARG A 61 23.90 -8.80 -1.53
CA ARG A 61 24.27 -10.13 -1.04
C ARG A 61 24.71 -10.03 0.40
N ARG A 62 24.33 -11.02 1.17
CA ARG A 62 24.78 -11.22 2.55
C ARG A 62 26.22 -11.77 2.58
N PRO A 63 26.90 -11.77 3.74
CA PRO A 63 28.26 -12.32 3.87
C PRO A 63 28.38 -13.81 3.46
N ASP A 64 27.29 -14.57 3.61
CA ASP A 64 27.20 -15.97 3.17
C ASP A 64 26.94 -16.15 1.65
N GLY A 65 26.88 -15.02 0.90
CA GLY A 65 26.59 -15.00 -0.53
C GLY A 65 25.11 -15.06 -0.88
N ALA A 66 24.21 -15.27 0.09
CA ALA A 66 22.77 -15.36 -0.17
C ALA A 66 22.19 -14.01 -0.64
N PRO A 67 21.29 -14.01 -1.65
CA PRO A 67 20.65 -12.80 -2.12
C PRO A 67 19.66 -12.26 -1.09
N ALA A 68 19.61 -10.93 -0.95
CA ALA A 68 18.66 -10.23 -0.10
C ALA A 68 18.31 -8.86 -0.69
N ALA A 69 17.32 -8.19 -0.10
CA ALA A 69 16.97 -6.80 -0.41
C ALA A 69 17.07 -5.95 0.87
N LEU A 70 17.84 -4.87 0.82
CA LEU A 70 17.91 -3.88 1.87
C LEU A 70 16.90 -2.77 1.56
N LYS A 71 15.94 -2.55 2.46
CA LYS A 71 14.94 -1.49 2.36
C LYS A 71 15.24 -0.43 3.42
N VAL A 72 15.48 0.80 2.98
CA VAL A 72 15.70 1.96 3.87
C VAL A 72 14.45 2.82 3.86
N VAL A 73 13.84 2.97 5.03
CA VAL A 73 12.54 3.62 5.23
C VAL A 73 12.74 4.91 6.02
N PRO A 74 12.15 6.05 5.62
CA PRO A 74 12.24 7.27 6.40
C PRO A 74 11.51 7.12 7.74
N PRO A 75 12.00 7.74 8.83
CA PRO A 75 11.42 7.59 10.17
C PRO A 75 9.96 8.05 10.25
N PHE A 76 9.58 9.06 9.45
CA PHE A 76 8.20 9.56 9.38
C PHE A 76 7.23 8.63 8.60
N ALA A 77 7.73 7.57 7.97
CA ALA A 77 6.90 6.54 7.32
C ALA A 77 6.72 5.28 8.18
N ALA A 78 6.87 5.39 9.48
CA ALA A 78 6.63 4.36 10.49
C ALA A 78 7.33 2.99 10.20
N PRO A 79 8.68 2.95 10.06
CA PRO A 79 9.41 1.71 9.75
C PRO A 79 9.20 0.62 10.80
N GLU A 80 8.97 0.97 12.06
CA GLU A 80 8.74 0.03 13.13
C GLU A 80 7.39 -0.70 13.00
N ALA A 81 6.35 -0.02 12.51
CA ALA A 81 5.08 -0.66 12.24
C ALA A 81 5.22 -1.72 11.12
N GLU A 82 5.92 -1.37 10.02
CA GLU A 82 6.22 -2.34 8.96
C GLU A 82 7.02 -3.53 9.49
N ARG A 83 8.08 -3.27 10.28
CA ARG A 83 8.90 -4.31 10.91
C ARG A 83 8.05 -5.24 11.79
N ALA A 84 7.18 -4.67 12.63
CA ALA A 84 6.31 -5.43 13.52
C ALA A 84 5.34 -6.34 12.74
N ALA A 85 4.71 -5.82 11.69
CA ALA A 85 3.81 -6.60 10.84
C ALA A 85 4.54 -7.75 10.12
N LEU A 86 5.69 -7.48 9.52
CA LEU A 86 6.49 -8.51 8.86
C LEU A 86 6.97 -9.59 9.85
N THR A 87 7.33 -9.18 11.07
CA THR A 87 7.68 -10.11 12.16
C THR A 87 6.49 -10.98 12.54
N HIS A 88 5.28 -10.41 12.56
CA HIS A 88 4.06 -11.15 12.91
C HIS A 88 3.66 -12.15 11.81
N TRP A 89 3.71 -11.75 10.54
CA TRP A 89 3.41 -12.63 9.40
C TRP A 89 4.45 -13.73 9.16
N LYS A 90 5.70 -13.54 9.58
CA LYS A 90 6.80 -14.53 9.43
C LYS A 90 6.91 -15.10 8.02
N GLY A 91 6.77 -14.23 7.01
CA GLY A 91 6.80 -14.63 5.60
C GLY A 91 5.51 -15.30 5.09
N TRP A 92 4.45 -15.45 5.89
CA TRP A 92 3.18 -16.03 5.46
C TRP A 92 2.38 -15.04 4.63
N GLY A 93 2.41 -15.19 3.30
CA GLY A 93 1.78 -14.27 2.35
C GLY A 93 2.54 -12.96 2.11
N SER A 94 3.56 -12.67 2.90
CA SER A 94 4.43 -11.49 2.78
C SER A 94 5.87 -11.86 2.50
N VAL A 95 6.65 -10.87 2.06
CA VAL A 95 8.12 -10.95 2.07
C VAL A 95 8.61 -11.27 3.48
N GLU A 96 9.62 -12.14 3.60
CA GLU A 96 10.20 -12.48 4.88
C GLU A 96 11.18 -11.42 5.36
N LEU A 97 11.06 -11.05 6.65
CA LEU A 97 12.01 -10.17 7.33
C LEU A 97 13.18 -11.02 7.86
N ILE A 98 14.37 -10.79 7.33
CA ILE A 98 15.61 -11.44 7.79
C ILE A 98 16.13 -10.75 9.04
N SER A 99 16.21 -9.42 9.00
CA SER A 99 16.56 -8.57 10.15
C SER A 99 16.10 -7.14 9.94
N GLY A 100 15.95 -6.37 11.01
CA GLY A 100 15.53 -4.98 10.92
C GLY A 100 15.93 -4.17 12.15
N SER A 101 16.57 -3.02 11.90
CA SER A 101 16.91 -2.00 12.92
C SER A 101 17.11 -0.66 12.25
N ASP A 102 16.94 0.43 13.01
CA ASP A 102 17.31 1.78 12.61
C ASP A 102 16.73 2.23 11.26
N GLY A 103 15.46 1.91 10.99
CA GLY A 103 14.81 2.24 9.72
C GLY A 103 15.26 1.43 8.51
N ALA A 104 16.17 0.46 8.68
CA ALA A 104 16.66 -0.40 7.62
C ALA A 104 16.22 -1.86 7.83
N LEU A 105 15.46 -2.40 6.87
CA LEU A 105 14.94 -3.76 6.88
C LEU A 105 15.71 -4.61 5.86
N LEU A 106 16.29 -5.72 6.29
CA LEU A 106 16.85 -6.73 5.41
C LEU A 106 15.78 -7.79 5.15
N LEU A 107 15.41 -7.94 3.90
CA LEU A 107 14.30 -8.77 3.45
C LEU A 107 14.79 -9.88 2.52
N GLU A 108 14.00 -10.95 2.39
CA GLU A 108 14.24 -11.92 1.32
C GLU A 108 14.20 -11.23 -0.04
N ARG A 109 14.98 -11.75 -0.98
CA ARG A 109 15.03 -11.28 -2.35
C ARG A 109 13.80 -11.76 -3.12
N LEU A 110 13.04 -10.82 -3.70
CA LEU A 110 11.98 -11.12 -4.64
C LEU A 110 12.34 -10.62 -6.06
N HIS A 111 11.60 -11.08 -7.06
CA HIS A 111 11.76 -10.67 -8.46
C HIS A 111 11.05 -9.33 -8.68
N THR A 112 11.79 -8.24 -8.53
CA THR A 112 11.25 -6.87 -8.55
C THR A 112 10.60 -6.47 -9.89
N GLU A 113 10.94 -7.14 -10.98
CA GLU A 113 10.41 -6.93 -12.33
C GLU A 113 9.08 -7.69 -12.57
N THR A 114 8.71 -8.63 -11.67
CA THR A 114 7.55 -9.50 -11.86
C THR A 114 6.54 -9.32 -10.72
N SER A 115 5.47 -8.59 -10.99
CA SER A 115 4.35 -8.40 -10.06
C SER A 115 3.08 -9.03 -10.60
N LEU A 116 2.05 -9.16 -9.77
CA LEU A 116 0.73 -9.60 -10.23
C LEU A 116 0.16 -8.72 -11.35
N ARG A 117 0.60 -7.46 -11.44
CA ARG A 117 0.17 -6.56 -12.49
C ARG A 117 0.57 -7.00 -13.90
N SER A 118 1.58 -7.87 -14.03
CA SER A 118 2.00 -8.45 -15.31
C SER A 118 1.10 -9.60 -15.81
N LEU A 119 0.23 -10.12 -14.93
CA LEU A 119 -0.70 -11.19 -15.30
C LEU A 119 -1.98 -10.65 -15.96
N PRO A 120 -2.69 -11.49 -16.75
CA PRO A 120 -4.07 -11.20 -17.15
C PRO A 120 -4.94 -10.93 -15.93
N GLU A 121 -5.86 -9.97 -16.04
CA GLU A 121 -6.63 -9.43 -14.91
C GLU A 121 -7.29 -10.50 -14.04
N ALA A 122 -8.02 -11.43 -14.65
CA ALA A 122 -8.73 -12.48 -13.91
C ALA A 122 -7.78 -13.35 -13.07
N LYS A 123 -6.61 -13.71 -13.62
CA LYS A 123 -5.58 -14.46 -12.89
C LYS A 123 -4.94 -13.60 -11.80
N SER A 124 -4.64 -12.36 -12.11
CA SER A 124 -4.06 -11.41 -11.14
C SER A 124 -4.96 -11.21 -9.91
N LEU A 125 -6.28 -11.04 -10.11
CA LEU A 125 -7.25 -10.90 -9.02
C LEU A 125 -7.35 -12.18 -8.17
N LEU A 126 -7.34 -13.35 -8.81
CA LEU A 126 -7.37 -14.64 -8.10
C LEU A 126 -6.14 -14.81 -7.20
N GLU A 127 -4.95 -14.59 -7.75
CA GLU A 127 -3.69 -14.69 -7.00
C GLU A 127 -3.58 -13.62 -5.90
N ALA A 128 -4.06 -12.40 -6.17
CA ALA A 128 -4.12 -11.33 -5.19
C ALA A 128 -5.05 -11.69 -4.02
N ALA A 129 -6.26 -12.21 -4.30
CA ALA A 129 -7.19 -12.68 -3.28
C ALA A 129 -6.59 -13.79 -2.42
N GLY A 130 -5.92 -14.77 -3.05
CA GLY A 130 -5.23 -15.85 -2.33
C GLY A 130 -4.05 -15.34 -1.48
N THR A 131 -3.38 -14.28 -1.89
CA THR A 131 -2.25 -13.69 -1.16
C THR A 131 -2.74 -12.86 0.02
N VAL A 132 -3.71 -11.95 -0.19
CA VAL A 132 -4.21 -11.06 0.87
C VAL A 132 -4.88 -11.85 2.00
N ARG A 133 -5.59 -12.92 1.68
CA ARG A 133 -6.22 -13.79 2.67
C ARG A 133 -5.23 -14.36 3.69
N LYS A 134 -3.99 -14.60 3.29
CA LYS A 134 -2.93 -15.08 4.19
C LYS A 134 -2.45 -14.01 5.17
N LEU A 135 -2.59 -12.73 4.82
CA LEU A 135 -2.15 -11.60 5.64
C LEU A 135 -3.15 -11.25 6.74
N TRP A 136 -4.41 -11.61 6.56
CA TRP A 136 -5.45 -11.32 7.53
C TRP A 136 -5.39 -12.30 8.70
N VAL A 137 -4.64 -11.89 9.71
CA VAL A 137 -4.44 -12.61 10.96
C VAL A 137 -4.86 -11.74 12.13
N GLU A 138 -5.19 -12.34 13.25
CA GLU A 138 -5.48 -11.59 14.47
C GLU A 138 -4.24 -10.79 14.88
N PRO A 139 -4.38 -9.50 15.22
CA PRO A 139 -3.26 -8.73 15.74
C PRO A 139 -2.82 -9.29 17.12
N VAL A 140 -1.55 -9.13 17.46
CA VAL A 140 -1.09 -9.46 18.82
C VAL A 140 -1.77 -8.54 19.84
N ALA A 141 -1.97 -9.03 21.06
CA ALA A 141 -2.43 -8.21 22.16
C ALA A 141 -1.46 -7.00 22.36
N ASP A 142 -2.01 -5.87 22.73
CA ASP A 142 -1.25 -4.61 22.95
C ASP A 142 -0.43 -4.17 21.72
N HIS A 143 -0.93 -4.43 20.52
CA HIS A 143 -0.29 -4.01 19.29
C HIS A 143 -0.22 -2.47 19.19
N GLY A 144 0.90 -1.95 18.71
CA GLY A 144 1.07 -0.52 18.44
C GLY A 144 0.62 -0.09 17.04
N PHE A 145 -0.21 -0.88 16.35
CA PHE A 145 -0.71 -0.52 15.03
C PHE A 145 -1.85 0.48 15.13
N GLU A 146 -1.84 1.46 14.23
CA GLU A 146 -2.96 2.36 14.01
C GLU A 146 -4.20 1.58 13.54
N THR A 147 -5.37 1.99 13.99
CA THR A 147 -6.64 1.40 13.54
C THR A 147 -7.14 2.07 12.26
N VAL A 148 -8.03 1.38 11.54
CA VAL A 148 -8.73 1.97 10.39
C VAL A 148 -9.55 3.20 10.82
N ALA A 149 -10.13 3.19 12.02
CA ALA A 149 -10.89 4.33 12.54
C ALA A 149 -9.99 5.57 12.74
N GLU A 150 -8.83 5.40 13.38
CA GLU A 150 -7.86 6.47 13.58
C GLU A 150 -7.30 7.00 12.25
N ARG A 151 -6.87 6.11 11.35
CA ARG A 151 -6.37 6.49 10.03
C ARG A 151 -7.40 7.30 9.25
N THR A 152 -8.63 6.84 9.23
CA THR A 152 -9.68 7.50 8.44
C THR A 152 -10.22 8.76 9.10
N ALA A 153 -9.99 8.98 10.41
CA ALA A 153 -10.33 10.24 11.08
C ALA A 153 -9.51 11.40 10.48
N GLY A 154 -8.18 11.28 10.42
CA GLY A 154 -7.34 12.30 9.80
C GLY A 154 -7.62 12.50 8.30
N GLN A 155 -7.95 11.41 7.59
CA GLN A 155 -8.35 11.50 6.18
C GLN A 155 -9.69 12.23 6.00
N ALA A 156 -10.66 12.03 6.91
CA ALA A 156 -11.94 12.73 6.90
C ALA A 156 -11.77 14.24 7.13
N GLU A 157 -10.87 14.65 8.03
CA GLU A 157 -10.56 16.08 8.22
C GLU A 157 -10.02 16.71 6.93
N THR A 158 -9.14 16.02 6.21
CA THR A 158 -8.62 16.47 4.91
C THR A 158 -9.75 16.59 3.88
N LEU A 159 -10.64 15.60 3.81
CA LEU A 159 -11.80 15.63 2.90
C LEU A 159 -12.75 16.79 3.19
N LEU A 160 -13.02 17.08 4.46
CA LEU A 160 -13.86 18.22 4.88
C LEU A 160 -13.24 19.57 4.50
N ALA A 161 -11.93 19.66 4.43
CA ALA A 161 -11.23 20.87 4.02
C ALA A 161 -11.19 21.07 2.49
N ALA A 162 -11.61 20.06 1.70
CA ALA A 162 -11.62 20.14 0.24
C ALA A 162 -12.62 21.19 -0.24
N ALA A 163 -12.12 22.22 -0.92
CA ALA A 163 -12.90 23.42 -1.30
C ALA A 163 -13.53 23.36 -2.70
N ASP A 164 -13.24 22.34 -3.50
CA ASP A 164 -13.75 22.24 -4.87
C ASP A 164 -15.23 21.81 -4.89
N PRO A 165 -16.16 22.70 -5.32
CA PRO A 165 -17.60 22.39 -5.34
C PRO A 165 -17.98 21.15 -6.17
N GLN A 166 -17.15 20.78 -7.16
CA GLN A 166 -17.42 19.63 -8.03
C GLN A 166 -17.22 18.29 -7.31
N VAL A 167 -16.37 18.24 -6.29
CA VAL A 167 -16.11 17.03 -5.53
C VAL A 167 -16.94 16.91 -4.27
N VAL A 168 -17.57 18.00 -3.80
CA VAL A 168 -18.35 18.03 -2.56
C VAL A 168 -19.40 16.90 -2.47
N PRO A 169 -20.20 16.58 -3.50
CA PRO A 169 -21.17 15.49 -3.40
C PRO A 169 -20.52 14.12 -3.16
N LEU A 170 -19.39 13.84 -3.78
CA LEU A 170 -18.66 12.59 -3.57
C LEU A 170 -17.98 12.56 -2.19
N VAL A 171 -17.46 13.69 -1.74
CA VAL A 171 -16.87 13.82 -0.40
C VAL A 171 -17.95 13.55 0.66
N THR A 172 -19.14 14.16 0.54
CA THR A 172 -20.24 13.90 1.46
C THR A 172 -20.61 12.42 1.49
N ALA A 173 -20.82 11.81 0.32
CA ALA A 173 -21.14 10.38 0.24
C ALA A 173 -20.07 9.48 0.84
N ALA A 174 -18.79 9.83 0.66
CA ALA A 174 -17.67 9.08 1.24
C ALA A 174 -17.61 9.20 2.76
N LEU A 175 -17.87 10.39 3.31
CA LEU A 175 -17.91 10.63 4.74
C LEU A 175 -19.11 9.92 5.39
N ASP A 176 -20.30 10.00 4.78
CA ASP A 176 -21.49 9.29 5.24
C ASP A 176 -21.26 7.77 5.28
N ALA A 177 -20.68 7.21 4.19
CA ALA A 177 -20.33 5.79 4.15
C ALA A 177 -19.34 5.41 5.25
N ARG A 178 -18.31 6.24 5.52
CA ARG A 178 -17.38 6.01 6.62
C ARG A 178 -18.06 6.01 7.97
N GLU A 179 -18.93 6.98 8.23
CA GLU A 179 -19.67 7.08 9.50
C GLU A 179 -20.58 5.88 9.72
N GLU A 180 -21.30 5.45 8.69
CA GLU A 180 -22.15 4.25 8.74
C GLU A 180 -21.33 3.00 9.05
N LEU A 181 -20.20 2.79 8.33
CA LEU A 181 -19.32 1.63 8.52
C LEU A 181 -18.71 1.57 9.93
N LEU A 182 -18.28 2.71 10.46
CA LEU A 182 -17.73 2.80 11.82
C LEU A 182 -18.80 2.73 12.88
N GLY A 183 -19.98 3.33 12.65
CA GLY A 183 -21.11 3.29 13.56
C GLY A 183 -21.70 1.89 13.74
N ALA A 184 -21.72 1.09 12.67
CA ALA A 184 -22.08 -0.33 12.74
C ALA A 184 -21.05 -1.21 13.47
N GLY A 185 -19.87 -0.65 13.76
CA GLY A 185 -18.70 -1.38 14.27
C GLY A 185 -18.00 -2.21 13.20
N PRO A 186 -16.74 -2.58 13.42
CA PRO A 186 -16.00 -3.44 12.52
C PRO A 186 -16.58 -4.86 12.54
N ALA A 187 -16.70 -5.48 11.36
CA ALA A 187 -17.14 -6.87 11.24
C ALA A 187 -16.14 -7.82 11.95
N GLU A 188 -14.87 -7.42 11.99
CA GLU A 188 -13.77 -8.12 12.60
C GLU A 188 -12.57 -7.16 12.79
N LEU A 189 -11.61 -7.57 13.63
CA LEU A 189 -10.35 -6.83 13.80
C LEU A 189 -9.19 -7.72 13.37
N MET A 190 -8.63 -7.43 12.18
CA MET A 190 -7.50 -8.14 11.60
C MET A 190 -6.32 -7.21 11.39
N LEU A 191 -5.11 -7.76 11.43
CA LEU A 191 -3.94 -7.08 10.92
C LEU A 191 -4.05 -7.02 9.40
N LEU A 192 -4.01 -5.81 8.85
CA LEU A 192 -4.17 -5.52 7.44
C LEU A 192 -2.84 -5.12 6.82
N HIS A 193 -2.71 -5.34 5.52
CA HIS A 193 -1.60 -4.78 4.76
C HIS A 193 -1.70 -3.24 4.62
N GLY A 194 -2.90 -2.69 4.62
CA GLY A 194 -3.23 -1.26 4.58
C GLY A 194 -3.04 -0.59 3.21
N ALA A 195 -2.17 -1.13 2.36
CA ALA A 195 -1.90 -0.59 1.02
C ALA A 195 -1.78 -1.71 -0.03
N PHE A 196 -2.60 -2.76 0.09
CA PHE A 196 -2.55 -3.95 -0.75
C PHE A 196 -3.05 -3.67 -2.18
N ARG A 197 -2.24 -4.06 -3.18
CA ARG A 197 -2.56 -3.93 -4.61
C ARG A 197 -1.69 -4.86 -5.44
N GLN A 198 -2.09 -5.17 -6.68
CA GLN A 198 -1.37 -6.08 -7.57
C GLN A 198 0.11 -5.71 -7.76
N GLY A 199 0.43 -4.42 -7.85
CA GLY A 199 1.81 -3.95 -7.98
C GLY A 199 2.68 -4.11 -6.71
N LYS A 200 2.08 -4.47 -5.57
CA LYS A 200 2.76 -4.79 -4.31
C LYS A 200 2.78 -6.29 -4.00
N VAL A 201 2.49 -7.12 -4.97
CA VAL A 201 2.62 -8.57 -4.85
C VAL A 201 3.61 -9.02 -5.92
N LEU A 202 4.79 -9.44 -5.47
CA LEU A 202 5.91 -9.79 -6.32
C LEU A 202 6.12 -11.31 -6.35
N SER A 203 6.72 -11.78 -7.44
CA SER A 203 7.15 -13.17 -7.53
C SER A 203 8.34 -13.44 -6.63
N GLY A 204 8.36 -14.61 -5.98
CA GLY A 204 9.45 -15.08 -5.12
C GLY A 204 9.79 -16.54 -5.37
N ASP A 205 10.98 -16.94 -4.91
CA ASP A 205 11.46 -18.32 -5.05
C ASP A 205 10.82 -19.26 -4.01
N ARG A 206 10.56 -18.74 -2.80
CA ARG A 206 9.96 -19.51 -1.70
C ARG A 206 8.50 -19.84 -1.95
N THR A 207 7.74 -18.87 -2.44
CA THR A 207 6.34 -19.02 -2.88
C THR A 207 6.10 -18.14 -4.10
N PRO A 208 5.15 -18.49 -5.00
CA PRO A 208 4.95 -17.76 -6.25
C PRO A 208 4.66 -16.26 -6.07
N TRP A 209 3.91 -15.91 -5.03
CA TRP A 209 3.44 -14.54 -4.82
C TRP A 209 3.53 -14.12 -3.35
N LEU A 210 4.17 -12.99 -3.11
CA LEU A 210 4.43 -12.43 -1.79
C LEU A 210 4.18 -10.92 -1.77
N ALA A 211 3.44 -10.44 -0.77
CA ALA A 211 3.17 -9.03 -0.59
C ALA A 211 4.38 -8.28 -0.02
N VAL A 212 4.57 -7.03 -0.45
CA VAL A 212 5.67 -6.16 -0.03
C VAL A 212 5.18 -4.76 0.36
N GLY A 213 5.92 -4.10 1.23
CA GLY A 213 5.71 -2.70 1.59
C GLY A 213 4.35 -2.42 2.23
N PRO A 214 3.98 -3.13 3.30
CA PRO A 214 2.76 -2.84 4.02
C PRO A 214 2.81 -1.43 4.65
N VAL A 215 1.63 -0.89 4.88
CA VAL A 215 1.35 0.24 5.77
C VAL A 215 0.34 -0.31 6.77
N PRO A 216 0.79 -1.09 7.75
CA PRO A 216 -0.08 -1.97 8.52
C PRO A 216 -1.07 -1.17 9.36
N LEU A 217 -2.28 -1.71 9.43
CA LEU A 217 -3.40 -1.18 10.20
C LEU A 217 -4.13 -2.34 10.87
N VAL A 218 -4.91 -2.04 11.90
CA VAL A 218 -5.88 -2.99 12.46
C VAL A 218 -7.28 -2.55 12.09
N GLY A 219 -8.06 -3.46 11.54
CA GLY A 219 -9.43 -3.19 11.12
C GLY A 219 -10.05 -4.34 10.32
N GLU A 220 -11.09 -4.02 9.58
CA GLU A 220 -11.82 -5.01 8.80
C GLU A 220 -11.22 -5.27 7.41
N ARG A 221 -11.32 -6.50 6.94
CA ARG A 221 -10.78 -6.98 5.65
C ARG A 221 -11.29 -6.18 4.45
N ALA A 222 -12.51 -5.68 4.51
CA ALA A 222 -13.12 -4.86 3.47
C ALA A 222 -12.31 -3.59 3.16
N TYR A 223 -11.74 -2.96 4.19
CA TYR A 223 -10.87 -1.79 4.01
C TYR A 223 -9.61 -2.11 3.18
N ASP A 224 -8.98 -3.24 3.43
CA ASP A 224 -7.78 -3.66 2.70
C ASP A 224 -8.09 -3.97 1.23
N LEU A 225 -9.21 -4.66 0.98
CA LEU A 225 -9.66 -5.00 -0.38
C LEU A 225 -10.06 -3.80 -1.22
N ALA A 226 -10.52 -2.71 -0.63
CA ALA A 226 -10.96 -1.51 -1.36
C ALA A 226 -9.90 -1.01 -2.35
N THR A 227 -8.62 -1.14 -2.01
CA THR A 227 -7.52 -0.77 -2.93
C THR A 227 -7.39 -1.75 -4.10
N LEU A 228 -7.65 -3.03 -3.87
CA LEU A 228 -7.62 -4.05 -4.93
C LEU A 228 -8.81 -3.90 -5.90
N VAL A 229 -9.99 -3.49 -5.40
CA VAL A 229 -11.16 -3.20 -6.24
C VAL A 229 -10.83 -2.14 -7.28
N ARG A 230 -10.15 -1.07 -6.89
CA ARG A 230 -9.77 0.04 -7.78
C ARG A 230 -8.45 -0.16 -8.54
N ASP A 231 -7.78 -1.28 -8.36
CA ASP A 231 -6.52 -1.54 -9.07
C ASP A 231 -6.76 -1.54 -10.60
N ARG A 232 -5.83 -0.96 -11.34
CA ARG A 232 -5.97 -0.67 -12.79
C ARG A 232 -7.19 0.24 -13.11
N VAL A 233 -7.42 1.26 -12.29
CA VAL A 233 -8.53 2.21 -12.47
C VAL A 233 -8.51 2.84 -13.87
N GLU A 234 -7.34 3.07 -14.43
CA GLU A 234 -7.14 3.58 -15.78
C GLU A 234 -7.76 2.68 -16.85
N ASP A 235 -7.62 1.36 -16.71
CA ASP A 235 -8.20 0.37 -17.64
C ASP A 235 -9.72 0.30 -17.47
N LEU A 236 -10.21 0.41 -16.23
CA LEU A 236 -11.64 0.40 -15.92
C LEU A 236 -12.35 1.63 -16.50
N VAL A 237 -11.79 2.82 -16.29
CA VAL A 237 -12.38 4.08 -16.76
C VAL A 237 -12.33 4.17 -18.29
N ALA A 238 -11.25 3.68 -18.92
CA ALA A 238 -11.16 3.64 -20.37
C ALA A 238 -12.17 2.67 -21.04
N ALA A 239 -12.72 1.72 -20.30
CA ALA A 239 -13.63 0.72 -20.85
C ALA A 239 -15.09 1.19 -20.79
N ALA A 240 -15.84 1.12 -21.89
CA ALA A 240 -17.28 1.44 -21.91
C ALA A 240 -18.11 0.62 -20.89
N SER A 241 -17.63 -0.54 -20.49
CA SER A 241 -18.26 -1.39 -19.46
C SER A 241 -17.66 -1.23 -18.06
N GLY A 242 -16.85 -0.19 -17.81
CA GLY A 242 -16.07 -0.01 -16.58
C GLY A 242 -16.89 -0.11 -15.30
N ALA A 243 -17.98 0.64 -15.21
CA ALA A 243 -18.87 0.61 -14.04
C ALA A 243 -19.46 -0.80 -13.79
N SER A 244 -19.89 -1.51 -14.85
CA SER A 244 -20.42 -2.87 -14.70
C SER A 244 -19.32 -3.90 -14.38
N ALA A 245 -18.11 -3.71 -14.92
CA ALA A 245 -16.95 -4.53 -14.59
C ALA A 245 -16.54 -4.34 -13.13
N THR A 246 -16.58 -3.11 -12.64
CA THR A 246 -16.29 -2.79 -11.23
C THR A 246 -17.30 -3.43 -10.29
N ARG A 247 -18.61 -3.35 -10.58
CA ARG A 247 -19.64 -4.04 -9.76
C ARG A 247 -19.41 -5.56 -9.73
N ARG A 248 -19.10 -6.18 -10.86
CA ARG A 248 -18.77 -7.62 -10.90
C ARG A 248 -17.50 -7.94 -10.10
N ARG A 249 -16.49 -7.06 -10.14
CA ARG A 249 -15.24 -7.23 -9.37
C ARG A 249 -15.51 -7.16 -7.87
N VAL A 250 -16.31 -6.18 -7.40
CA VAL A 250 -16.74 -6.08 -6.00
C VAL A 250 -17.44 -7.36 -5.56
N ASN A 251 -18.48 -7.80 -6.28
CA ASN A 251 -19.25 -8.99 -5.92
C ASN A 251 -18.34 -10.23 -5.90
N LYS A 252 -17.51 -10.43 -6.93
CA LYS A 252 -16.61 -11.58 -6.99
C LYS A 252 -15.60 -11.62 -5.85
N LEU A 253 -15.02 -10.47 -5.47
CA LEU A 253 -14.10 -10.40 -4.33
C LEU A 253 -14.81 -10.60 -3.00
N ALA A 254 -15.99 -9.99 -2.82
CA ALA A 254 -16.82 -10.15 -1.65
C ALA A 254 -17.20 -11.64 -1.44
N ASP A 255 -17.75 -12.29 -2.47
CA ASP A 255 -18.15 -13.70 -2.43
C ASP A 255 -16.95 -14.64 -2.19
N SER A 256 -15.82 -14.41 -2.89
CA SER A 256 -14.65 -15.30 -2.80
C SER A 256 -13.91 -15.23 -1.47
N LEU A 257 -14.07 -14.13 -0.74
CA LEU A 257 -13.34 -13.85 0.52
C LEU A 257 -14.27 -13.77 1.73
N ASP A 258 -15.56 -14.06 1.53
CA ASP A 258 -16.58 -14.02 2.59
C ASP A 258 -16.61 -12.64 3.30
N ILE A 259 -16.83 -11.60 2.49
CA ILE A 259 -16.91 -10.20 2.94
C ILE A 259 -18.23 -9.62 2.49
N GLU A 260 -18.86 -8.83 3.34
CA GLU A 260 -20.10 -8.14 3.01
C GLU A 260 -19.88 -7.13 1.88
N GLY A 261 -20.64 -7.26 0.78
CA GLY A 261 -20.47 -6.46 -0.42
C GLY A 261 -20.69 -4.96 -0.21
N GLU A 262 -21.63 -4.58 0.67
CA GLU A 262 -21.92 -3.17 0.98
C GLU A 262 -20.75 -2.54 1.76
N ARG A 263 -20.16 -3.24 2.71
CA ARG A 263 -18.95 -2.77 3.41
C ARG A 263 -17.79 -2.58 2.45
N LEU A 264 -17.59 -3.51 1.53
CA LEU A 264 -16.54 -3.38 0.51
C LEU A 264 -16.78 -2.19 -0.42
N ARG A 265 -18.05 -1.93 -0.80
CA ARG A 265 -18.42 -0.73 -1.59
C ARG A 265 -18.14 0.56 -0.83
N GLY A 266 -18.60 0.65 0.40
CA GLY A 266 -18.42 1.84 1.23
C GLY A 266 -16.95 2.20 1.43
N TRP A 267 -16.11 1.22 1.78
CA TRP A 267 -14.66 1.46 1.87
C TRP A 267 -14.01 1.76 0.53
N THR A 268 -14.50 1.18 -0.56
CA THR A 268 -14.00 1.49 -1.92
C THR A 268 -14.30 2.92 -2.29
N LEU A 269 -15.52 3.40 -2.03
CA LEU A 269 -15.92 4.79 -2.21
C LEU A 269 -15.03 5.73 -1.40
N PHE A 270 -14.94 5.51 -0.08
CA PHE A 270 -14.15 6.37 0.80
C PHE A 270 -12.68 6.47 0.33
N ARG A 271 -12.04 5.34 0.07
CA ARG A 271 -10.63 5.31 -0.34
C ARG A 271 -10.38 5.87 -1.75
N ALA A 272 -11.37 5.76 -2.65
CA ALA A 272 -11.26 6.34 -3.99
C ALA A 272 -11.37 7.86 -3.93
N VAL A 273 -12.36 8.38 -3.18
CA VAL A 273 -12.55 9.83 -2.99
C VAL A 273 -11.35 10.45 -2.27
N GLU A 274 -10.90 9.86 -1.16
CA GLU A 274 -9.68 10.33 -0.44
C GLU A 274 -8.47 10.43 -1.37
N SER A 275 -8.22 9.41 -2.15
CA SER A 275 -7.09 9.41 -3.07
C SER A 275 -7.27 10.39 -4.24
N GLY A 276 -8.51 10.60 -4.70
CA GLY A 276 -8.86 11.58 -5.74
C GLY A 276 -8.64 13.01 -5.26
N VAL A 277 -9.14 13.36 -4.07
CA VAL A 277 -8.93 14.69 -3.45
C VAL A 277 -7.46 14.95 -3.21
N ARG A 278 -6.73 14.01 -2.63
CA ARG A 278 -5.28 14.15 -2.44
C ARG A 278 -4.50 14.29 -3.76
N ALA A 279 -4.97 13.67 -4.85
CA ALA A 279 -4.40 13.87 -6.17
C ALA A 279 -4.65 15.28 -6.71
N LEU A 280 -5.86 15.86 -6.45
CA LEU A 280 -6.16 17.27 -6.79
C LEU A 280 -5.24 18.23 -6.05
N GLU A 281 -5.09 18.06 -4.74
CA GLU A 281 -4.20 18.88 -3.91
C GLU A 281 -2.75 18.84 -4.38
N ALA A 282 -2.29 17.66 -4.84
CA ALA A 282 -0.96 17.48 -5.42
C ALA A 282 -0.86 17.93 -6.88
N GLY A 283 -1.90 18.55 -7.47
CA GLY A 283 -1.91 19.02 -8.86
C GLY A 283 -2.00 17.90 -9.91
N ARG A 284 -2.22 16.65 -9.52
CA ARG A 284 -2.32 15.49 -10.40
C ARG A 284 -3.75 15.30 -10.91
N ARG A 285 -4.20 16.24 -11.74
CA ARG A 285 -5.60 16.32 -12.21
C ARG A 285 -6.08 15.05 -12.91
N GLN A 286 -5.26 14.49 -13.81
CA GLN A 286 -5.63 13.27 -14.53
C GLN A 286 -5.86 12.07 -13.59
N ASP A 287 -4.99 11.89 -12.60
CA ASP A 287 -5.17 10.83 -11.59
C ASP A 287 -6.44 11.06 -10.77
N ALA A 288 -6.71 12.33 -10.43
CA ALA A 288 -7.90 12.71 -9.67
C ALA A 288 -9.19 12.43 -10.45
N GLU A 289 -9.27 12.84 -11.72
CA GLU A 289 -10.41 12.59 -12.59
C GLU A 289 -10.74 11.09 -12.68
N LEU A 290 -9.73 10.25 -12.91
CA LEU A 290 -9.90 8.80 -12.95
C LEU A 290 -10.45 8.22 -11.64
N LEU A 291 -9.93 8.68 -10.51
CA LEU A 291 -10.34 8.18 -9.19
C LEU A 291 -11.74 8.64 -8.79
N LEU A 292 -12.08 9.90 -9.09
CA LEU A 292 -13.39 10.46 -8.77
C LEU A 292 -14.49 9.92 -9.70
N GLU A 293 -14.18 9.73 -11.00
CA GLU A 293 -15.10 9.03 -11.91
C GLU A 293 -15.39 7.61 -11.43
N PHE A 294 -14.34 6.87 -11.08
CA PHE A 294 -14.47 5.52 -10.51
C PHE A 294 -15.30 5.53 -9.22
N ALA A 295 -15.09 6.50 -8.31
CA ALA A 295 -15.85 6.65 -7.08
C ALA A 295 -17.35 6.83 -7.34
N GLY A 296 -17.70 7.57 -8.39
CA GLY A 296 -19.09 7.78 -8.79
C GLY A 296 -19.84 6.52 -9.24
N TRP A 297 -19.17 5.37 -9.37
CA TRP A 297 -19.79 4.08 -9.71
C TRP A 297 -20.16 3.25 -8.47
N MET A 298 -19.74 3.65 -7.26
CA MET A 298 -19.97 2.97 -6.00
C MET A 298 -21.33 3.35 -5.40
#